data_38b79cd4a5ac32cddf32439db37a70e2
#
_entry.id   38b79cd4a5ac32cddf32439db37a70e2
#
_cell.length_a   1.000
_cell.length_b   1.000
_cell.length_c   1.000
_cell.angle_alpha   90.00
_cell.angle_beta   90.00
_cell.angle_gamma   90.00
#
_symmetry.space_group_name_H-M   'P 1'
#
loop_
_entity.id
_entity.type
_entity.pdbx_description
1 polymer ?
#
loop_
_entity_poly.entity_id
_entity_poly.type
_entity_poly.pdbx_seq_one_letter_code
_entity_poly.pdbx_strand_id
1 'polypeptide(L)'
;MKKTITALFIGLACAASSSLANAEDLLSVYQQAQANDPVVLRAHAQFLATEEGIEQARSVLLPQINGSASYTDSKNEFFDGTNITSQTNDNFSYGATLTMELYRHSTWLQLDNAKKLAHQSDISYQVAKQDLIVRVTEAYFNVLSAKDDLEFSIAEKAAIERQLEQTKQRFSVGLTAITDVHEAQAQYDNAVTSEIRAENKVFNAEEALRVITNIYPRDLSILNTERFSTSRPFPDSANEWQQTAEANNLDLIVQKINMDIAKENINIARSGHYPSLGLNGQLNTSNDSDSQFAGVNPPALDSHSFGVTLTVPIYSGGAISSSVRQAQSNYVSASQDMEQSHRNVVRNTRNAYNTVIAAVSAIKSLEQAVVSAQSALKATEAGFEVGTRTIVDVLNSTRNLYNAKRNLSSTRYDYIQNVLALKRAGGTITEKDLKDINQGLASVQ
;
A
#
# COMPACT_ATOMS: atom_id res chain seq x y z
N MET A 1 -42.19 -40.26 -2.88
CA MET A 1 -42.51 -38.88 -2.54
C MET A 1 -41.26 -38.15 -2.06
N LYS A 2 -40.24 -37.93 -2.92
CA LYS A 2 -38.98 -37.20 -2.59
C LYS A 2 -38.40 -36.42 -3.78
N LYS A 3 -39.20 -36.01 -4.76
CA LYS A 3 -38.77 -35.27 -5.97
C LYS A 3 -39.49 -33.94 -6.24
N THR A 4 -40.31 -33.43 -5.32
CA THR A 4 -41.14 -32.23 -5.53
C THR A 4 -40.77 -31.06 -4.61
N ILE A 5 -39.74 -31.18 -3.73
CA ILE A 5 -39.34 -30.11 -2.81
C ILE A 5 -38.14 -29.31 -3.36
N THR A 6 -37.38 -29.84 -4.32
CA THR A 6 -36.18 -29.16 -4.87
C THR A 6 -36.51 -28.11 -5.95
N ALA A 7 -37.71 -28.10 -6.50
CA ALA A 7 -38.13 -27.13 -7.52
C ALA A 7 -38.65 -25.80 -6.92
N LEU A 8 -39.01 -25.77 -5.64
CA LEU A 8 -39.57 -24.55 -4.99
C LEU A 8 -38.51 -23.60 -4.46
N PHE A 9 -37.25 -24.07 -4.26
CA PHE A 9 -36.15 -23.23 -3.78
C PHE A 9 -35.37 -22.51 -4.87
N ILE A 10 -35.48 -22.92 -6.14
CA ILE A 10 -34.81 -22.26 -7.29
C ILE A 10 -35.63 -21.07 -7.81
N GLY A 11 -36.96 -21.06 -7.58
CA GLY A 11 -37.82 -19.95 -7.99
C GLY A 11 -37.79 -18.70 -7.13
N LEU A 12 -37.26 -18.77 -5.90
CA LEU A 12 -37.23 -17.63 -4.97
C LEU A 12 -35.86 -16.89 -4.94
N ALA A 13 -34.85 -17.42 -5.62
CA ALA A 13 -33.53 -16.80 -5.70
C ALA A 13 -33.34 -15.79 -6.85
N CYS A 14 -34.29 -15.71 -7.78
CA CYS A 14 -34.25 -14.78 -8.92
C CYS A 14 -35.07 -13.49 -8.75
N ALA A 15 -35.70 -13.26 -7.59
CA ALA A 15 -36.56 -12.08 -7.36
C ALA A 15 -35.95 -11.01 -6.48
N ALA A 16 -34.65 -11.11 -6.11
CA ALA A 16 -33.98 -10.17 -5.18
C ALA A 16 -32.80 -9.42 -5.79
N SER A 17 -32.75 -9.27 -7.12
CA SER A 17 -31.71 -8.43 -7.74
C SER A 17 -32.28 -7.34 -8.64
N SER A 18 -33.31 -6.64 -8.16
CA SER A 18 -33.51 -5.26 -8.58
C SER A 18 -32.55 -4.39 -7.75
N SER A 19 -31.24 -4.46 -8.03
CA SER A 19 -30.32 -3.41 -7.62
C SER A 19 -30.79 -2.14 -8.31
N LEU A 20 -31.51 -1.29 -7.57
CA LEU A 20 -31.60 0.13 -7.88
C LEU A 20 -30.18 0.55 -8.27
N ALA A 21 -30.02 1.06 -9.50
CA ALA A 21 -28.77 1.65 -9.96
C ALA A 21 -28.54 2.92 -9.13
N ASN A 22 -28.13 2.75 -7.86
CA ASN A 22 -27.64 3.84 -7.06
C ASN A 22 -26.25 4.17 -7.58
N ALA A 23 -25.99 5.45 -7.79
CA ALA A 23 -24.64 5.93 -8.09
C ALA A 23 -23.67 5.36 -7.06
N GLU A 24 -22.50 4.91 -7.53
CA GLU A 24 -21.47 4.35 -6.64
C GLU A 24 -20.91 5.48 -5.76
N ASP A 25 -21.12 5.35 -4.46
CA ASP A 25 -20.60 6.28 -3.49
C ASP A 25 -19.16 5.92 -3.07
N LEU A 26 -18.46 6.85 -2.44
CA LEU A 26 -17.08 6.66 -2.00
C LEU A 26 -16.92 5.44 -1.08
N LEU A 27 -17.92 5.16 -0.23
CA LEU A 27 -17.86 4.05 0.70
C LEU A 27 -17.98 2.70 -0.02
N SER A 28 -18.87 2.58 -1.02
CA SER A 28 -19.00 1.37 -1.82
C SER A 28 -17.75 1.08 -2.66
N VAL A 29 -17.15 2.11 -3.25
CA VAL A 29 -15.87 2.02 -3.97
C VAL A 29 -14.73 1.58 -3.04
N TYR A 30 -14.70 2.10 -1.80
CA TYR A 30 -13.70 1.66 -0.81
C TYR A 30 -13.90 0.18 -0.42
N GLN A 31 -15.13 -0.28 -0.24
CA GLN A 31 -15.40 -1.69 0.07
C GLN A 31 -14.98 -2.61 -1.09
N GLN A 32 -15.21 -2.22 -2.33
CA GLN A 32 -14.72 -2.93 -3.51
C GLN A 32 -13.17 -2.98 -3.51
N ALA A 33 -12.52 -1.85 -3.23
CA ALA A 33 -11.08 -1.76 -3.15
C ALA A 33 -10.50 -2.63 -2.02
N GLN A 34 -11.11 -2.63 -0.84
CA GLN A 34 -10.68 -3.45 0.29
C GLN A 34 -10.66 -4.95 -0.03
N ALA A 35 -11.60 -5.41 -0.86
CA ALA A 35 -11.68 -6.81 -1.29
C ALA A 35 -10.69 -7.16 -2.41
N ASN A 36 -10.29 -6.19 -3.25
CA ASN A 36 -9.60 -6.47 -4.51
C ASN A 36 -8.20 -5.83 -4.62
N ASP A 37 -7.84 -4.86 -3.76
CA ASP A 37 -6.56 -4.15 -3.88
C ASP A 37 -5.35 -5.05 -3.63
N PRO A 38 -4.46 -5.24 -4.61
CA PRO A 38 -3.32 -6.16 -4.47
C PRO A 38 -2.31 -5.73 -3.41
N VAL A 39 -2.25 -4.42 -3.09
CA VAL A 39 -1.29 -3.89 -2.09
C VAL A 39 -1.72 -4.31 -0.69
N VAL A 40 -3.02 -4.19 -0.37
CA VAL A 40 -3.57 -4.61 0.93
C VAL A 40 -3.55 -6.12 1.06
N LEU A 41 -3.96 -6.85 0.01
CA LEU A 41 -3.94 -8.32 0.01
C LEU A 41 -2.52 -8.87 0.18
N ARG A 42 -1.53 -8.26 -0.48
CA ARG A 42 -0.10 -8.61 -0.29
C ARG A 42 0.36 -8.32 1.14
N ALA A 43 0.01 -7.16 1.70
CA ALA A 43 0.39 -6.81 3.08
C ALA A 43 -0.22 -7.78 4.09
N HIS A 44 -1.47 -8.20 3.89
CA HIS A 44 -2.13 -9.22 4.71
C HIS A 44 -1.42 -10.58 4.60
N ALA A 45 -1.13 -11.04 3.38
CA ALA A 45 -0.41 -12.30 3.17
C ALA A 45 1.00 -12.27 3.80
N GLN A 46 1.70 -11.12 3.72
CA GLN A 46 3.00 -10.93 4.36
C GLN A 46 2.90 -10.97 5.89
N PHE A 47 1.85 -10.38 6.46
CA PHE A 47 1.58 -10.47 7.90
C PHE A 47 1.40 -11.94 8.31
N LEU A 48 0.51 -12.71 7.65
CA LEU A 48 0.29 -14.12 7.94
C LEU A 48 1.57 -14.96 7.82
N ALA A 49 2.36 -14.72 6.76
CA ALA A 49 3.64 -15.40 6.57
C ALA A 49 4.65 -15.09 7.69
N THR A 50 4.64 -13.84 8.20
CA THR A 50 5.54 -13.45 9.30
C THR A 50 5.05 -13.99 10.64
N GLU A 51 3.73 -14.12 10.85
CA GLU A 51 3.13 -14.71 12.02
C GLU A 51 3.54 -16.18 12.18
N GLU A 52 3.58 -16.96 11.08
CA GLU A 52 4.09 -18.34 11.07
C GLU A 52 5.56 -18.44 11.50
N GLY A 53 6.32 -17.36 11.39
CA GLY A 53 7.68 -17.27 11.92
C GLY A 53 7.78 -17.47 13.44
N ILE A 54 6.69 -17.21 14.18
CA ILE A 54 6.63 -17.46 15.63
C ILE A 54 6.66 -18.98 15.89
N GLU A 55 5.85 -19.75 15.15
CA GLU A 55 5.82 -21.21 15.30
C GLU A 55 7.12 -21.85 14.82
N GLN A 56 7.73 -21.30 13.77
CA GLN A 56 9.07 -21.73 13.32
C GLN A 56 10.13 -21.47 14.39
N ALA A 57 10.13 -20.29 15.03
CA ALA A 57 11.05 -19.99 16.13
C ALA A 57 10.77 -20.86 17.37
N ARG A 58 9.50 -21.16 17.66
CA ARG A 58 9.08 -22.07 18.74
C ARG A 58 9.52 -23.49 18.47
N SER A 59 9.46 -23.95 17.22
CA SER A 59 9.79 -25.34 16.86
C SER A 59 11.23 -25.71 17.21
N VAL A 60 12.16 -24.75 17.23
CA VAL A 60 13.56 -24.97 17.64
C VAL A 60 13.68 -25.37 19.11
N LEU A 61 12.70 -25.00 19.95
CA LEU A 61 12.63 -25.38 21.37
C LEU A 61 12.02 -26.77 21.58
N LEU A 62 11.47 -27.39 20.54
CA LEU A 62 10.80 -28.69 20.60
C LEU A 62 11.73 -29.79 20.09
N PRO A 63 11.47 -31.08 20.49
CA PRO A 63 12.22 -32.19 19.95
C PRO A 63 12.12 -32.30 18.43
N GLN A 64 13.27 -32.42 17.77
CA GLN A 64 13.38 -32.67 16.31
C GLN A 64 13.68 -34.15 16.11
N ILE A 65 12.83 -34.87 15.41
CA ILE A 65 13.00 -36.30 15.09
C ILE A 65 13.15 -36.45 13.57
N ASN A 66 14.29 -37.00 13.17
CA ASN A 66 14.58 -37.24 11.76
C ASN A 66 14.82 -38.72 11.52
N GLY A 67 14.17 -39.29 10.54
CA GLY A 67 14.46 -40.64 10.02
C GLY A 67 15.41 -40.57 8.82
N SER A 68 16.34 -41.50 8.75
CA SER A 68 17.26 -41.65 7.63
C SER A 68 17.37 -43.10 7.20
N ALA A 69 17.53 -43.34 5.92
CA ALA A 69 17.91 -44.60 5.33
C ALA A 69 18.97 -44.35 4.27
N SER A 70 20.03 -45.13 4.25
CA SER A 70 21.08 -45.00 3.28
C SER A 70 21.56 -46.39 2.81
N TYR A 71 21.86 -46.47 1.51
CA TYR A 71 22.57 -47.58 0.92
C TYR A 71 23.87 -47.06 0.35
N THR A 72 24.98 -47.70 0.74
CA THR A 72 26.32 -47.28 0.29
C THR A 72 27.01 -48.51 -0.28
N ASP A 73 27.38 -48.47 -1.54
CA ASP A 73 28.28 -49.40 -2.19
C ASP A 73 29.66 -48.71 -2.27
N SER A 74 30.65 -49.34 -1.66
CA SER A 74 32.03 -48.82 -1.63
C SER A 74 33.03 -49.88 -2.05
N LYS A 75 33.93 -49.52 -2.95
CA LYS A 75 35.05 -50.33 -3.36
C LYS A 75 36.34 -49.69 -2.89
N ASN A 76 37.03 -50.36 -1.96
CA ASN A 76 38.34 -49.91 -1.48
C ASN A 76 39.43 -50.80 -2.02
N GLU A 77 40.49 -50.20 -2.55
CA GLU A 77 41.66 -50.90 -3.01
C GLU A 77 42.84 -50.64 -2.08
N PHE A 78 43.39 -51.73 -1.49
CA PHE A 78 44.50 -51.65 -0.56
C PHE A 78 45.75 -52.28 -1.25
N PHE A 79 46.87 -51.57 -1.20
CA PHE A 79 48.18 -52.07 -1.64
C PHE A 79 48.98 -52.53 -0.40
N ASP A 80 49.28 -53.82 -0.30
CA ASP A 80 50.04 -54.39 0.81
C ASP A 80 51.57 -54.37 0.61
N GLY A 81 52.05 -53.67 -0.41
CA GLY A 81 53.48 -53.62 -0.80
C GLY A 81 53.83 -54.63 -1.90
N THR A 82 52.96 -55.59 -2.23
CA THR A 82 53.14 -56.59 -3.22
C THR A 82 51.92 -56.76 -4.13
N ASN A 83 50.73 -56.71 -3.57
CA ASN A 83 49.46 -56.95 -4.30
C ASN A 83 48.46 -55.83 -4.04
N ILE A 84 47.58 -55.56 -5.00
CA ILE A 84 46.39 -54.71 -4.82
C ILE A 84 45.24 -55.64 -4.48
N THR A 85 44.68 -55.48 -3.27
CA THR A 85 43.49 -56.19 -2.80
C THR A 85 42.31 -55.25 -2.89
N SER A 86 41.24 -55.62 -3.59
CA SER A 86 40.02 -54.87 -3.74
C SER A 86 38.98 -55.42 -2.79
N GLN A 87 38.43 -54.59 -1.92
CA GLN A 87 37.32 -54.92 -1.03
C GLN A 87 36.09 -54.11 -1.45
N THR A 88 35.01 -54.83 -1.75
CA THR A 88 33.69 -54.22 -2.01
C THR A 88 32.83 -54.38 -0.80
N ASN A 89 32.22 -53.32 -0.32
CA ASN A 89 31.42 -53.32 0.87
C ASN A 89 30.07 -52.61 0.56
N ASP A 90 28.97 -53.34 0.72
CA ASP A 90 27.61 -52.87 0.59
C ASP A 90 27.03 -52.69 2.00
N ASN A 91 26.66 -51.46 2.35
CA ASN A 91 26.08 -51.11 3.63
C ASN A 91 24.69 -50.54 3.42
N PHE A 92 23.71 -51.18 4.01
CA PHE A 92 22.35 -50.62 4.16
C PHE A 92 22.13 -50.24 5.63
N SER A 93 21.91 -48.97 5.87
CA SER A 93 21.63 -48.44 7.21
C SER A 93 20.35 -47.64 7.26
N TYR A 94 19.61 -47.79 8.33
CA TYR A 94 18.46 -46.94 8.62
C TYR A 94 18.43 -46.59 10.10
N GLY A 95 17.84 -45.44 10.41
CA GLY A 95 17.83 -44.98 11.79
C GLY A 95 16.94 -43.79 12.04
N ALA A 96 16.89 -43.40 13.30
CA ALA A 96 16.22 -42.19 13.72
C ALA A 96 17.14 -41.37 14.64
N THR A 97 17.15 -40.07 14.47
CA THR A 97 17.86 -39.14 15.34
C THR A 97 16.87 -38.21 16.04
N LEU A 98 17.05 -38.02 17.34
CA LEU A 98 16.35 -37.06 18.18
C LEU A 98 17.35 -35.96 18.56
N THR A 99 17.02 -34.71 18.30
CA THR A 99 17.76 -33.56 18.80
C THR A 99 16.82 -32.59 19.49
N MET A 100 17.22 -32.02 20.62
CA MET A 100 16.43 -31.02 21.34
C MET A 100 17.35 -30.07 22.08
N GLU A 101 17.12 -28.78 21.93
CA GLU A 101 17.80 -27.77 22.73
C GLU A 101 17.10 -27.65 24.11
N LEU A 102 17.66 -28.22 25.17
CA LEU A 102 17.11 -28.08 26.51
C LEU A 102 17.31 -26.69 27.10
N TYR A 103 18.42 -26.04 26.76
CA TYR A 103 18.72 -24.68 27.12
C TYR A 103 19.69 -24.05 26.12
N ARG A 104 19.26 -23.00 25.48
CA ARG A 104 20.09 -22.04 24.74
C ARG A 104 19.44 -20.68 24.84
N HIS A 105 20.10 -19.72 25.49
CA HIS A 105 19.50 -18.41 25.77
C HIS A 105 19.12 -17.66 24.50
N SER A 106 19.94 -17.73 23.42
CA SER A 106 19.66 -17.10 22.14
C SER A 106 18.33 -17.54 21.53
N THR A 107 17.94 -18.82 21.68
CA THR A 107 16.71 -19.35 21.07
C THR A 107 15.45 -18.72 21.68
N TRP A 108 15.45 -18.48 22.99
CA TRP A 108 14.37 -17.75 23.66
C TRP A 108 14.27 -16.30 23.20
N LEU A 109 15.43 -15.61 23.06
CA LEU A 109 15.46 -14.25 22.55
C LEU A 109 15.06 -14.15 21.07
N GLN A 110 15.40 -15.17 20.26
CA GLN A 110 14.94 -15.28 18.87
C GLN A 110 13.43 -15.46 18.78
N LEU A 111 12.82 -16.26 19.67
CA LEU A 111 11.36 -16.39 19.75
C LEU A 111 10.71 -15.04 20.11
N ASP A 112 11.30 -14.29 21.04
CA ASP A 112 10.78 -12.95 21.38
C ASP A 112 10.91 -11.98 20.20
N ASN A 113 12.05 -12.01 19.48
CA ASN A 113 12.21 -11.23 18.25
C ASN A 113 11.22 -11.63 17.15
N ALA A 114 10.92 -12.93 16.99
CA ALA A 114 9.90 -13.38 16.05
C ALA A 114 8.51 -12.78 16.36
N LYS A 115 8.15 -12.70 17.65
CA LYS A 115 6.90 -12.03 18.08
C LYS A 115 6.91 -10.54 17.78
N LYS A 116 8.02 -9.85 18.03
CA LYS A 116 8.17 -8.42 17.69
C LYS A 116 8.05 -8.19 16.18
N LEU A 117 8.65 -9.07 15.37
CA LEU A 117 8.57 -9.01 13.91
C LEU A 117 7.15 -9.25 13.40
N ALA A 118 6.42 -10.21 13.98
CA ALA A 118 5.01 -10.44 13.66
C ALA A 118 4.15 -9.21 14.02
N HIS A 119 4.38 -8.61 15.19
CA HIS A 119 3.68 -7.38 15.58
C HIS A 119 4.02 -6.20 14.65
N GLN A 120 5.28 -6.05 14.24
CA GLN A 120 5.69 -5.05 13.25
C GLN A 120 4.99 -5.25 11.91
N SER A 121 4.86 -6.52 11.47
CA SER A 121 4.19 -6.86 10.21
C SER A 121 2.68 -6.58 10.27
N ASP A 122 2.02 -6.82 11.43
CA ASP A 122 0.64 -6.42 11.66
C ASP A 122 0.47 -4.90 11.55
N ILE A 123 1.33 -4.11 12.21
CA ILE A 123 1.29 -2.65 12.09
C ILE A 123 1.49 -2.21 10.63
N SER A 124 2.40 -2.86 9.89
CA SER A 124 2.60 -2.57 8.47
C SER A 124 1.36 -2.90 7.62
N TYR A 125 0.61 -3.94 7.96
CA TYR A 125 -0.69 -4.21 7.35
C TYR A 125 -1.72 -3.11 7.68
N GLN A 126 -1.77 -2.60 8.91
CA GLN A 126 -2.63 -1.46 9.26
C GLN A 126 -2.23 -0.18 8.50
N VAL A 127 -0.92 0.06 8.29
CA VAL A 127 -0.42 1.13 7.40
C VAL A 127 -1.01 0.99 5.99
N ALA A 128 -0.94 -0.20 5.41
CA ALA A 128 -1.47 -0.45 4.07
C ALA A 128 -3.00 -0.19 3.98
N LYS A 129 -3.75 -0.49 5.05
CA LYS A 129 -5.20 -0.17 5.14
C LYS A 129 -5.46 1.34 5.21
N GLN A 130 -4.67 2.07 6.01
CA GLN A 130 -4.77 3.53 6.05
C GLN A 130 -4.41 4.17 4.70
N ASP A 131 -3.39 3.66 4.04
CA ASP A 131 -2.98 4.13 2.71
C ASP A 131 -4.03 3.81 1.65
N LEU A 132 -4.77 2.69 1.77
CA LEU A 132 -5.90 2.39 0.88
C LEU A 132 -6.98 3.46 0.97
N ILE A 133 -7.33 3.95 2.17
CA ILE A 133 -8.30 5.03 2.36
C ILE A 133 -7.89 6.26 1.54
N VAL A 134 -6.61 6.66 1.62
CA VAL A 134 -6.09 7.83 0.90
C VAL A 134 -6.11 7.57 -0.61
N ARG A 135 -5.57 6.43 -1.08
CA ARG A 135 -5.49 6.09 -2.51
C ARG A 135 -6.86 6.00 -3.18
N VAL A 136 -7.83 5.37 -2.52
CA VAL A 136 -9.21 5.26 -3.05
C VAL A 136 -9.84 6.65 -3.14
N THR A 137 -9.71 7.46 -2.08
CA THR A 137 -10.27 8.82 -2.07
C THR A 137 -9.63 9.69 -3.13
N GLU A 138 -8.31 9.64 -3.28
CA GLU A 138 -7.58 10.36 -4.32
C GLU A 138 -8.04 9.94 -5.72
N ALA A 139 -8.09 8.65 -6.01
CA ALA A 139 -8.54 8.14 -7.30
C ALA A 139 -10.01 8.52 -7.59
N TYR A 140 -10.90 8.41 -6.60
CA TYR A 140 -12.30 8.77 -6.71
C TYR A 140 -12.48 10.27 -7.07
N PHE A 141 -11.85 11.16 -6.31
CA PHE A 141 -11.95 12.59 -6.56
C PHE A 141 -11.19 13.04 -7.82
N ASN A 142 -10.16 12.31 -8.23
CA ASN A 142 -9.51 12.56 -9.53
C ASN A 142 -10.44 12.25 -10.70
N VAL A 143 -11.29 11.20 -10.61
CA VAL A 143 -12.34 10.95 -11.62
C VAL A 143 -13.35 12.10 -11.63
N LEU A 144 -13.84 12.53 -10.47
CA LEU A 144 -14.79 13.65 -10.40
C LEU A 144 -14.18 14.95 -10.93
N SER A 145 -12.94 15.26 -10.56
CA SER A 145 -12.22 16.43 -11.07
C SER A 145 -12.05 16.39 -12.59
N ALA A 146 -11.79 15.20 -13.16
CA ALA A 146 -11.68 15.04 -14.61
C ALA A 146 -13.05 15.21 -15.31
N LYS A 147 -14.13 14.72 -14.69
CA LYS A 147 -15.51 14.92 -15.21
C LYS A 147 -15.93 16.37 -15.18
N ASP A 148 -15.65 17.09 -14.09
CA ASP A 148 -15.89 18.54 -14.01
C ASP A 148 -15.08 19.30 -15.08
N ASP A 149 -13.80 18.95 -15.28
CA ASP A 149 -12.94 19.55 -16.29
C ASP A 149 -13.49 19.34 -17.71
N LEU A 150 -14.02 18.15 -17.99
CA LEU A 150 -14.71 17.83 -19.24
C LEU A 150 -15.97 18.67 -19.41
N GLU A 151 -16.83 18.74 -18.38
CA GLU A 151 -18.05 19.56 -18.40
C GLU A 151 -17.74 21.03 -18.69
N PHE A 152 -16.74 21.58 -18.01
CA PHE A 152 -16.30 22.96 -18.26
C PHE A 152 -15.70 23.16 -19.66
N SER A 153 -15.00 22.16 -20.21
CA SER A 153 -14.43 22.21 -21.56
C SER A 153 -15.52 22.17 -22.62
N ILE A 154 -16.55 21.34 -22.46
CA ILE A 154 -17.73 21.31 -23.33
C ILE A 154 -18.48 22.65 -23.28
N ALA A 155 -18.71 23.20 -22.08
CA ALA A 155 -19.40 24.48 -21.91
C ALA A 155 -18.59 25.65 -22.48
N GLU A 156 -17.26 25.64 -22.31
CA GLU A 156 -16.36 26.65 -22.91
C GLU A 156 -16.39 26.57 -24.43
N LYS A 157 -16.26 25.37 -25.02
CA LYS A 157 -16.36 25.19 -26.49
C LYS A 157 -17.68 25.70 -27.01
N ALA A 158 -18.81 25.36 -26.39
CA ALA A 158 -20.13 25.84 -26.80
C ALA A 158 -20.29 27.37 -26.67
N ALA A 159 -19.64 28.00 -25.71
CA ALA A 159 -19.62 29.45 -25.59
C ALA A 159 -18.80 30.10 -26.73
N ILE A 160 -17.61 29.56 -27.00
CA ILE A 160 -16.72 30.04 -28.06
C ILE A 160 -17.35 29.81 -29.46
N GLU A 161 -18.04 28.69 -29.68
CA GLU A 161 -18.77 28.40 -30.93
C GLU A 161 -19.83 29.45 -31.19
N ARG A 162 -20.63 29.84 -30.20
CA ARG A 162 -21.61 30.91 -30.33
C ARG A 162 -20.97 32.25 -30.69
N GLN A 163 -19.81 32.56 -30.08
CA GLN A 163 -19.07 33.78 -30.40
C GLN A 163 -18.52 33.74 -31.84
N LEU A 164 -18.02 32.61 -32.31
CA LEU A 164 -17.56 32.39 -33.67
C LEU A 164 -18.69 32.64 -34.68
N GLU A 165 -19.86 32.04 -34.46
CA GLU A 165 -21.02 32.21 -35.35
C GLU A 165 -21.53 33.67 -35.36
N GLN A 166 -21.60 34.31 -34.21
CA GLN A 166 -21.91 35.75 -34.14
C GLN A 166 -20.91 36.61 -34.90
N THR A 167 -19.60 36.30 -34.80
CA THR A 167 -18.55 37.03 -35.52
C THR A 167 -18.65 36.82 -37.02
N LYS A 168 -18.92 35.60 -37.50
CA LYS A 168 -19.17 35.29 -38.92
C LYS A 168 -20.34 36.09 -39.48
N GLN A 169 -21.46 36.15 -38.72
CA GLN A 169 -22.63 36.93 -39.14
C GLN A 169 -22.33 38.44 -39.18
N ARG A 170 -21.60 38.98 -38.19
CA ARG A 170 -21.19 40.40 -38.21
C ARG A 170 -20.25 40.71 -39.37
N PHE A 171 -19.36 39.79 -39.73
CA PHE A 171 -18.51 39.93 -40.92
C PHE A 171 -19.32 39.94 -42.23
N SER A 172 -20.31 39.07 -42.35
CA SER A 172 -21.14 38.99 -43.56
C SER A 172 -21.92 40.27 -43.87
N VAL A 173 -22.18 41.11 -42.85
CA VAL A 173 -22.85 42.38 -42.97
C VAL A 173 -21.88 43.56 -42.87
N GLY A 174 -20.55 43.34 -42.88
CA GLY A 174 -19.50 44.36 -42.91
C GLY A 174 -19.22 45.06 -41.57
N LEU A 175 -19.68 44.49 -40.44
CA LEU A 175 -19.52 45.09 -39.10
C LEU A 175 -18.24 44.69 -38.37
N THR A 176 -17.46 43.74 -38.90
CA THR A 176 -16.17 43.30 -38.30
C THR A 176 -15.19 42.87 -39.40
N ALA A 177 -13.92 42.73 -39.05
CA ALA A 177 -12.84 42.34 -39.96
C ALA A 177 -12.77 40.79 -40.12
N ILE A 178 -12.23 40.32 -41.25
CA ILE A 178 -12.00 38.89 -41.50
C ILE A 178 -10.98 38.32 -40.47
N THR A 179 -10.07 39.14 -39.96
CA THR A 179 -9.12 38.79 -38.91
C THR A 179 -9.82 38.31 -37.63
N ASP A 180 -10.95 38.93 -37.26
CA ASP A 180 -11.73 38.59 -36.07
C ASP A 180 -12.38 37.21 -36.25
N VAL A 181 -12.80 36.84 -37.47
CA VAL A 181 -13.32 35.51 -37.79
C VAL A 181 -12.23 34.45 -37.65
N HIS A 182 -11.02 34.75 -38.19
CA HIS A 182 -9.91 33.79 -38.07
C HIS A 182 -9.44 33.61 -36.62
N GLU A 183 -9.44 34.68 -35.82
CA GLU A 183 -9.11 34.58 -34.38
C GLU A 183 -10.14 33.76 -33.62
N ALA A 184 -11.43 34.00 -33.85
CA ALA A 184 -12.50 33.23 -33.24
C ALA A 184 -12.45 31.74 -33.67
N GLN A 185 -12.13 31.47 -34.94
CA GLN A 185 -11.94 30.09 -35.42
C GLN A 185 -10.77 29.41 -34.73
N ALA A 186 -9.63 30.09 -34.60
CA ALA A 186 -8.46 29.53 -33.91
C ALA A 186 -8.77 29.19 -32.43
N GLN A 187 -9.54 30.05 -31.74
CA GLN A 187 -9.96 29.76 -30.35
C GLN A 187 -10.95 28.59 -30.27
N TYR A 188 -11.84 28.44 -31.23
CA TYR A 188 -12.74 27.31 -31.32
C TYR A 188 -11.97 25.98 -31.52
N ASP A 189 -11.00 25.98 -32.45
CA ASP A 189 -10.16 24.79 -32.70
C ASP A 189 -9.33 24.41 -31.46
N ASN A 190 -8.85 25.40 -30.70
CA ASN A 190 -8.19 25.17 -29.41
C ASN A 190 -9.16 24.59 -28.36
N ALA A 191 -10.41 25.07 -28.32
CA ALA A 191 -11.43 24.57 -27.40
C ALA A 191 -11.82 23.13 -27.72
N VAL A 192 -11.95 22.76 -29.00
CA VAL A 192 -12.13 21.37 -29.45
C VAL A 192 -10.98 20.48 -28.98
N THR A 193 -9.73 20.94 -29.13
CA THR A 193 -8.56 20.20 -28.66
C THR A 193 -8.58 20.02 -27.14
N SER A 194 -9.04 21.03 -26.39
CA SER A 194 -9.15 20.97 -24.92
C SER A 194 -10.20 19.96 -24.46
N GLU A 195 -11.35 19.89 -25.14
CA GLU A 195 -12.38 18.89 -24.90
C GLU A 195 -11.85 17.46 -25.10
N ILE A 196 -11.18 17.18 -26.23
CA ILE A 196 -10.60 15.86 -26.52
C ILE A 196 -9.59 15.46 -25.43
N ARG A 197 -8.78 16.41 -24.95
CA ARG A 197 -7.83 16.15 -23.85
C ARG A 197 -8.54 15.87 -22.53
N ALA A 198 -9.63 16.59 -22.26
CA ALA A 198 -10.42 16.37 -21.04
C ALA A 198 -11.15 15.02 -21.07
N GLU A 199 -11.69 14.58 -22.22
CA GLU A 199 -12.23 13.23 -22.39
C GLU A 199 -11.18 12.14 -22.08
N ASN A 200 -9.98 12.28 -22.65
CA ASN A 200 -8.90 11.34 -22.40
C ASN A 200 -8.48 11.35 -20.92
N LYS A 201 -8.52 12.51 -20.25
CA LYS A 201 -8.22 12.62 -18.81
C LYS A 201 -9.24 11.87 -17.96
N VAL A 202 -10.53 11.90 -18.30
CA VAL A 202 -11.58 11.10 -17.63
C VAL A 202 -11.25 9.61 -17.77
N PHE A 203 -10.97 9.18 -19.00
CA PHE A 203 -10.63 7.78 -19.26
C PHE A 203 -9.44 7.28 -18.41
N ASN A 204 -8.37 8.07 -18.36
CA ASN A 204 -7.18 7.74 -17.58
C ASN A 204 -7.47 7.73 -16.07
N ALA A 205 -8.33 8.63 -15.57
CA ALA A 205 -8.71 8.66 -14.17
C ALA A 205 -9.59 7.45 -13.78
N GLU A 206 -10.52 7.05 -14.65
CA GLU A 206 -11.33 5.85 -14.45
C GLU A 206 -10.47 4.56 -14.46
N GLU A 207 -9.47 4.48 -15.35
CA GLU A 207 -8.50 3.39 -15.34
C GLU A 207 -7.67 3.35 -14.05
N ALA A 208 -7.25 4.51 -13.55
CA ALA A 208 -6.51 4.59 -12.29
C ALA A 208 -7.35 4.08 -11.10
N LEU A 209 -8.63 4.39 -11.06
CA LEU A 209 -9.56 3.88 -10.05
C LEU A 209 -9.77 2.36 -10.21
N ARG A 210 -9.94 1.88 -11.45
CA ARG A 210 -10.07 0.46 -11.78
C ARG A 210 -8.87 -0.37 -11.29
N VAL A 211 -7.66 0.15 -11.37
CA VAL A 211 -6.45 -0.55 -10.87
C VAL A 211 -6.57 -0.90 -9.38
N ILE A 212 -7.26 -0.06 -8.60
CA ILE A 212 -7.43 -0.26 -7.15
C ILE A 212 -8.64 -1.17 -6.86
N THR A 213 -9.76 -0.97 -7.57
CA THR A 213 -11.02 -1.68 -7.32
C THR A 213 -11.18 -2.98 -8.12
N ASN A 214 -10.41 -3.12 -9.22
CA ASN A 214 -10.57 -4.15 -10.27
C ASN A 214 -11.93 -4.12 -10.97
N ILE A 215 -12.69 -3.03 -10.84
CA ILE A 215 -14.03 -2.84 -11.42
C ILE A 215 -14.04 -1.47 -12.10
N TYR A 216 -14.64 -1.39 -13.30
CA TYR A 216 -14.88 -0.09 -13.93
C TYR A 216 -15.91 0.71 -13.13
N PRO A 217 -15.59 1.97 -12.75
CA PRO A 217 -16.55 2.79 -12.06
C PRO A 217 -17.76 3.06 -12.96
N ARG A 218 -18.93 2.98 -12.35
CA ARG A 218 -20.19 3.41 -12.99
C ARG A 218 -20.44 4.88 -12.68
N ASP A 219 -21.68 5.27 -12.55
CA ASP A 219 -22.03 6.64 -12.18
C ASP A 219 -21.59 6.91 -10.73
N LEU A 220 -20.51 7.68 -10.57
CA LEU A 220 -20.01 8.06 -9.25
C LEU A 220 -20.84 9.21 -8.66
N SER A 221 -21.10 9.15 -7.35
CA SER A 221 -21.75 10.24 -6.63
C SER A 221 -20.88 11.50 -6.67
N ILE A 222 -21.47 12.66 -6.96
CA ILE A 222 -20.79 13.93 -7.12
C ILE A 222 -20.74 14.72 -5.82
N LEU A 223 -19.79 15.66 -5.70
CA LEU A 223 -19.72 16.55 -4.55
C LEU A 223 -20.92 17.52 -4.54
N ASN A 224 -21.67 17.54 -3.44
CA ASN A 224 -22.74 18.52 -3.26
C ASN A 224 -22.12 19.89 -2.93
N THR A 225 -21.98 20.75 -3.95
CA THR A 225 -21.34 22.05 -3.81
C THR A 225 -22.14 23.06 -2.97
N GLU A 226 -23.45 22.85 -2.78
CA GLU A 226 -24.31 23.71 -1.95
C GLU A 226 -24.12 23.42 -0.46
N ARG A 227 -23.82 22.16 -0.11
CA ARG A 227 -23.56 21.74 1.27
C ARG A 227 -22.07 21.73 1.62
N PHE A 228 -21.22 21.90 0.63
CA PHE A 228 -19.78 21.92 0.83
C PHE A 228 -19.38 23.13 1.67
N SER A 229 -18.72 22.86 2.79
CA SER A 229 -18.17 23.89 3.67
C SER A 229 -16.73 23.55 4.04
N THR A 230 -15.89 24.55 4.07
CA THR A 230 -14.51 24.38 4.54
C THR A 230 -14.44 24.73 6.03
N SER A 231 -13.76 23.91 6.80
CA SER A 231 -13.45 24.16 8.19
C SER A 231 -11.96 24.02 8.45
N ARG A 232 -11.46 24.75 9.43
CA ARG A 232 -10.11 24.50 9.92
C ARG A 232 -10.04 23.14 10.56
N PRO A 233 -8.90 22.43 10.44
CA PRO A 233 -8.74 21.13 11.08
C PRO A 233 -8.79 21.30 12.61
N PHE A 234 -9.42 20.34 13.28
CA PHE A 234 -9.42 20.30 14.74
C PHE A 234 -8.49 19.19 15.22
N PRO A 235 -7.53 19.49 16.11
CA PRO A 235 -7.25 20.81 16.73
C PRO A 235 -6.67 21.84 15.73
N ASP A 236 -6.92 23.15 15.98
CA ASP A 236 -6.42 24.25 15.15
C ASP A 236 -4.99 24.67 15.55
N SER A 237 -4.09 23.70 15.64
CA SER A 237 -2.71 23.90 16.05
C SER A 237 -1.78 22.86 15.40
N ALA A 238 -0.78 23.33 14.67
CA ALA A 238 0.24 22.46 14.08
C ALA A 238 1.04 21.68 15.15
N ASN A 239 1.20 22.25 16.35
CA ASN A 239 1.91 21.59 17.45
C ASN A 239 1.11 20.44 18.04
N GLU A 240 -0.21 20.58 18.19
CA GLU A 240 -1.07 19.52 18.69
C GLU A 240 -1.17 18.36 17.68
N TRP A 241 -1.25 18.68 16.38
CA TRP A 241 -1.16 17.67 15.33
C TRP A 241 0.17 16.95 15.33
N GLN A 242 1.28 17.65 15.56
CA GLN A 242 2.59 17.03 15.73
C GLN A 242 2.60 16.04 16.90
N GLN A 243 2.13 16.46 18.09
CA GLN A 243 2.06 15.57 19.26
C GLN A 243 1.19 14.34 19.00
N THR A 244 0.07 14.53 18.31
CA THR A 244 -0.81 13.43 17.90
C THR A 244 -0.08 12.45 16.97
N ALA A 245 0.67 12.97 16.00
CA ALA A 245 1.44 12.15 15.06
C ALA A 245 2.59 11.39 15.77
N GLU A 246 3.30 12.03 16.67
CA GLU A 246 4.36 11.38 17.46
C GLU A 246 3.85 10.21 18.31
N ALA A 247 2.58 10.28 18.76
CA ALA A 247 1.94 9.24 19.55
C ALA A 247 1.32 8.12 18.70
N ASN A 248 0.72 8.43 17.55
CA ASN A 248 -0.19 7.52 16.84
C ASN A 248 0.27 7.13 15.43
N ASN A 249 1.30 7.79 14.87
CA ASN A 249 1.72 7.49 13.50
C ASN A 249 2.30 6.08 13.40
N LEU A 250 1.66 5.23 12.60
CA LEU A 250 1.99 3.82 12.47
C LEU A 250 3.38 3.59 11.86
N ASP A 251 3.82 4.44 10.92
CA ASP A 251 5.15 4.32 10.31
C ASP A 251 6.25 4.57 11.36
N LEU A 252 6.02 5.50 12.30
CA LEU A 252 6.92 5.74 13.41
C LEU A 252 6.95 4.56 14.39
N ILE A 253 5.79 3.93 14.66
CA ILE A 253 5.69 2.74 15.52
C ILE A 253 6.47 1.58 14.88
N VAL A 254 6.36 1.36 13.57
CA VAL A 254 7.15 0.34 12.84
C VAL A 254 8.64 0.56 13.04
N GLN A 255 9.14 1.79 12.89
CA GLN A 255 10.58 2.08 13.09
C GLN A 255 11.03 1.91 14.54
N LYS A 256 10.16 2.21 15.50
CA LYS A 256 10.44 1.96 16.92
C LYS A 256 10.59 0.48 17.22
N ILE A 257 9.73 -0.35 16.66
CA ILE A 257 9.83 -1.82 16.79
C ILE A 257 11.10 -2.33 16.12
N ASN A 258 11.49 -1.81 14.95
CA ASN A 258 12.76 -2.15 14.28
C ASN A 258 13.98 -1.85 15.16
N MET A 259 13.99 -0.68 15.80
CA MET A 259 15.05 -0.29 16.74
C MET A 259 15.08 -1.24 17.96
N ASP A 260 13.91 -1.65 18.49
CA ASP A 260 13.83 -2.57 19.62
C ASP A 260 14.31 -3.98 19.24
N ILE A 261 14.02 -4.46 18.03
CA ILE A 261 14.56 -5.72 17.47
C ILE A 261 16.08 -5.63 17.36
N ALA A 262 16.61 -4.53 16.81
CA ALA A 262 18.06 -4.32 16.70
C ALA A 262 18.74 -4.29 18.08
N LYS A 263 18.10 -3.71 19.09
CA LYS A 263 18.56 -3.73 20.48
C LYS A 263 18.61 -5.15 21.05
N GLU A 264 17.57 -5.97 20.80
CA GLU A 264 17.52 -7.35 21.26
C GLU A 264 18.59 -8.21 20.59
N ASN A 265 18.93 -7.93 19.34
CA ASN A 265 20.03 -8.60 18.63
C ASN A 265 21.41 -8.43 19.33
N ILE A 266 21.61 -7.38 20.13
CA ILE A 266 22.79 -7.26 20.98
C ILE A 266 22.80 -8.36 22.07
N ASN A 267 21.64 -8.62 22.69
CA ASN A 267 21.49 -9.65 23.70
C ASN A 267 21.64 -11.05 23.09
N ILE A 268 21.09 -11.27 21.90
CA ILE A 268 21.29 -12.52 21.14
C ILE A 268 22.79 -12.73 20.87
N ALA A 269 23.51 -11.73 20.40
CA ALA A 269 24.95 -11.83 20.17
C ALA A 269 25.73 -12.09 21.46
N ARG A 270 25.36 -11.43 22.57
CA ARG A 270 25.99 -11.66 23.90
C ARG A 270 25.74 -13.07 24.42
N SER A 271 24.59 -13.66 24.11
CA SER A 271 24.25 -15.01 24.55
C SER A 271 25.16 -16.09 23.97
N GLY A 272 25.96 -15.76 22.95
CA GLY A 272 27.04 -16.61 22.46
C GLY A 272 28.13 -16.91 23.51
N HIS A 273 28.22 -16.14 24.59
CA HIS A 273 29.09 -16.44 25.74
C HIS A 273 28.44 -17.39 26.76
N TYR A 274 27.15 -17.68 26.64
CA TYR A 274 26.44 -18.49 27.63
C TYR A 274 26.52 -19.98 27.30
N PRO A 275 26.43 -20.86 28.30
CA PRO A 275 26.39 -22.29 28.07
C PRO A 275 25.12 -22.69 27.32
N SER A 276 25.20 -23.76 26.54
CA SER A 276 24.04 -24.43 25.94
C SER A 276 23.98 -25.90 26.38
N LEU A 277 22.76 -26.40 26.51
CA LEU A 277 22.48 -27.78 26.90
C LEU A 277 21.60 -28.43 25.84
N GLY A 278 22.09 -29.50 25.23
CA GLY A 278 21.39 -30.25 24.18
C GLY A 278 21.12 -31.70 24.63
N LEU A 279 19.98 -32.23 24.20
CA LEU A 279 19.65 -33.66 24.27
C LEU A 279 19.80 -34.23 22.86
N ASN A 280 20.56 -35.35 22.77
CA ASN A 280 20.73 -36.10 21.52
C ASN A 280 20.35 -37.55 21.75
N GLY A 281 19.58 -38.13 20.85
CA GLY A 281 19.25 -39.53 20.80
C GLY A 281 19.49 -40.09 19.40
N GLN A 282 20.02 -41.28 19.29
CA GLN A 282 20.21 -41.95 18.02
C GLN A 282 19.86 -43.41 18.14
N LEU A 283 19.10 -43.88 17.20
CA LEU A 283 18.82 -45.30 16.93
C LEU A 283 19.32 -45.59 15.52
N ASN A 284 20.15 -46.58 15.33
CA ASN A 284 20.68 -46.94 14.02
C ASN A 284 20.80 -48.47 13.90
N THR A 285 20.33 -48.97 12.79
CA THR A 285 20.53 -50.36 12.37
C THR A 285 21.36 -50.34 11.09
N SER A 286 22.49 -51.04 11.09
CA SER A 286 23.32 -51.17 9.87
C SER A 286 23.46 -52.65 9.53
N ASN A 287 23.31 -52.97 8.27
CA ASN A 287 23.56 -54.28 7.67
C ASN A 287 24.70 -54.12 6.70
N ASP A 288 25.86 -54.67 7.12
CA ASP A 288 27.08 -54.62 6.37
C ASP A 288 27.30 -55.97 5.71
N SER A 289 27.22 -56.04 4.37
CA SER A 289 27.51 -57.26 3.64
C SER A 289 28.98 -57.26 3.18
N ASP A 290 29.92 -57.57 4.07
CA ASP A 290 31.31 -57.78 3.68
C ASP A 290 31.46 -59.17 3.04
N SER A 291 31.62 -59.16 1.71
CA SER A 291 31.73 -60.37 0.91
C SER A 291 33.08 -61.10 1.05
N GLN A 292 34.01 -60.61 1.87
CA GLN A 292 35.38 -61.15 1.96
C GLN A 292 35.71 -61.90 3.24
N PHE A 293 34.93 -61.80 4.29
CA PHE A 293 35.18 -62.60 5.49
C PHE A 293 34.35 -63.90 5.51
N ALA A 294 34.88 -64.96 4.98
CA ALA A 294 34.53 -66.36 5.19
C ALA A 294 33.06 -66.76 4.96
N GLY A 295 32.35 -66.16 4.01
CA GLY A 295 31.02 -66.67 3.61
C GLY A 295 29.94 -66.56 4.67
N VAL A 296 30.10 -65.72 5.67
CA VAL A 296 29.12 -65.42 6.72
C VAL A 296 28.66 -63.99 6.57
N ASN A 297 27.40 -63.75 6.18
CA ASN A 297 26.80 -62.45 6.27
C ASN A 297 26.71 -62.05 7.77
N PRO A 298 27.34 -60.94 8.20
CA PRO A 298 27.22 -60.52 9.57
C PRO A 298 25.72 -60.15 9.85
N PRO A 299 25.19 -60.44 11.06
CA PRO A 299 23.88 -60.00 11.40
C PRO A 299 23.79 -58.50 11.42
N ALA A 300 22.60 -57.94 11.14
CA ALA A 300 22.35 -56.50 11.30
C ALA A 300 22.76 -56.05 12.72
N LEU A 301 23.48 -54.93 12.77
CA LEU A 301 23.97 -54.37 14.04
C LEU A 301 23.05 -53.21 14.46
N ASP A 302 22.39 -53.40 15.59
CA ASP A 302 21.57 -52.38 16.23
C ASP A 302 22.41 -51.56 17.21
N SER A 303 22.37 -50.28 17.07
CA SER A 303 23.01 -49.34 17.99
C SER A 303 22.02 -48.29 18.49
N HIS A 304 22.09 -47.93 19.75
CA HIS A 304 21.35 -46.82 20.30
C HIS A 304 22.23 -46.00 21.23
N SER A 305 22.03 -44.71 21.22
CA SER A 305 22.69 -43.81 22.14
C SER A 305 21.75 -42.67 22.55
N PHE A 306 21.80 -42.31 23.81
CA PHE A 306 21.13 -41.14 24.35
C PHE A 306 22.15 -40.36 25.21
N GLY A 307 22.21 -39.07 25.03
CA GLY A 307 23.18 -38.22 25.71
C GLY A 307 22.68 -36.81 25.93
N VAL A 308 23.14 -36.20 26.96
CA VAL A 308 23.00 -34.79 27.26
C VAL A 308 24.36 -34.14 27.13
N THR A 309 24.46 -33.10 26.31
CA THR A 309 25.73 -32.38 26.05
C THR A 309 25.63 -30.97 26.58
N LEU A 310 26.49 -30.59 27.51
CA LEU A 310 26.71 -29.21 27.93
C LEU A 310 27.90 -28.63 27.16
N THR A 311 27.67 -27.57 26.43
CA THR A 311 28.71 -26.83 25.71
C THR A 311 28.92 -25.46 26.37
N VAL A 312 30.15 -25.18 26.81
CA VAL A 312 30.54 -23.88 27.41
C VAL A 312 31.62 -23.28 26.55
N PRO A 313 31.38 -22.16 25.85
CA PRO A 313 32.40 -21.49 25.05
C PRO A 313 33.37 -20.75 25.95
N ILE A 314 34.61 -21.27 26.11
CA ILE A 314 35.64 -20.64 26.94
C ILE A 314 36.39 -19.56 26.15
N TYR A 315 36.77 -19.84 24.93
CA TYR A 315 37.46 -18.91 24.05
C TYR A 315 37.09 -19.15 22.59
N SER A 316 36.60 -18.11 21.91
CA SER A 316 36.12 -18.18 20.53
C SER A 316 36.90 -17.26 19.57
N GLY A 317 38.18 -17.01 19.84
CA GLY A 317 39.05 -16.18 19.00
C GLY A 317 38.57 -14.74 18.80
N GLY A 318 37.75 -14.21 19.74
CA GLY A 318 37.17 -12.86 19.65
C GLY A 318 35.90 -12.74 18.78
N ALA A 319 35.42 -13.84 18.14
CA ALA A 319 34.28 -13.81 17.23
C ALA A 319 33.00 -13.30 17.92
N ILE A 320 32.67 -13.79 19.14
CA ILE A 320 31.47 -13.37 19.87
C ILE A 320 31.53 -11.87 20.20
N SER A 321 32.70 -11.40 20.72
CA SER A 321 32.85 -9.98 21.01
C SER A 321 32.76 -9.09 19.77
N SER A 322 33.23 -9.58 18.62
CA SER A 322 33.06 -8.89 17.32
C SER A 322 31.60 -8.85 16.91
N SER A 323 30.85 -9.95 17.05
CA SER A 323 29.41 -10.01 16.76
C SER A 323 28.61 -9.05 17.65
N VAL A 324 28.98 -8.93 18.94
CA VAL A 324 28.36 -7.95 19.85
C VAL A 324 28.61 -6.51 19.38
N ARG A 325 29.86 -6.16 19.00
CA ARG A 325 30.13 -4.82 18.45
C ARG A 325 29.41 -4.55 17.16
N GLN A 326 29.28 -5.54 16.28
CA GLN A 326 28.52 -5.44 15.06
C GLN A 326 27.03 -5.19 15.36
N ALA A 327 26.43 -5.94 16.28
CA ALA A 327 25.03 -5.74 16.68
C ALA A 327 24.83 -4.35 17.34
N GLN A 328 25.81 -3.86 18.12
CA GLN A 328 25.76 -2.50 18.66
C GLN A 328 25.78 -1.43 17.56
N SER A 329 26.60 -1.60 16.52
CA SER A 329 26.64 -0.68 15.39
C SER A 329 25.34 -0.72 14.59
N ASN A 330 24.74 -1.89 14.41
CA ASN A 330 23.42 -2.05 13.77
C ASN A 330 22.31 -1.37 14.58
N TYR A 331 22.36 -1.46 15.92
CA TYR A 331 21.42 -0.73 16.77
C TYR A 331 21.57 0.79 16.64
N VAL A 332 22.79 1.30 16.56
CA VAL A 332 23.02 2.74 16.32
C VAL A 332 22.43 3.14 14.97
N SER A 333 22.63 2.35 13.91
CA SER A 333 22.01 2.60 12.60
C SER A 333 20.48 2.64 12.70
N ALA A 334 19.85 1.62 13.28
CA ALA A 334 18.40 1.57 13.46
C ALA A 334 17.87 2.75 14.32
N SER A 335 18.62 3.21 15.29
CA SER A 335 18.28 4.40 16.09
C SER A 335 18.30 5.67 15.24
N GLN A 336 19.25 5.82 14.29
CA GLN A 336 19.29 6.96 13.38
C GLN A 336 18.17 6.89 12.35
N ASP A 337 17.81 5.69 11.87
CA ASP A 337 16.67 5.49 10.97
C ASP A 337 15.35 5.89 11.66
N MET A 338 15.19 5.54 12.92
CA MET A 338 14.04 5.96 13.74
C MET A 338 14.01 7.48 13.91
N GLU A 339 15.13 8.11 14.23
CA GLU A 339 15.23 9.58 14.36
C GLU A 339 14.92 10.28 13.02
N GLN A 340 15.42 9.76 11.91
CA GLN A 340 15.08 10.28 10.57
C GLN A 340 13.59 10.16 10.27
N SER A 341 12.99 9.01 10.59
CA SER A 341 11.54 8.80 10.44
C SER A 341 10.75 9.78 11.29
N HIS A 342 11.15 9.99 12.57
CA HIS A 342 10.51 10.96 13.46
C HIS A 342 10.53 12.37 12.84
N ARG A 343 11.69 12.85 12.38
CA ARG A 343 11.79 14.17 11.72
C ARG A 343 10.93 14.27 10.48
N ASN A 344 10.84 13.21 9.69
CA ASN A 344 9.99 13.17 8.51
C ASN A 344 8.49 13.23 8.88
N VAL A 345 8.06 12.49 9.90
CA VAL A 345 6.68 12.52 10.40
C VAL A 345 6.33 13.93 10.89
N VAL A 346 7.18 14.56 11.68
CA VAL A 346 6.99 15.95 12.15
C VAL A 346 6.85 16.92 10.98
N ARG A 347 7.79 16.86 10.02
CA ARG A 347 7.76 17.72 8.82
C ARG A 347 6.48 17.49 8.01
N ASN A 348 6.14 16.23 7.73
CA ASN A 348 4.99 15.88 6.90
C ASN A 348 3.67 16.30 7.54
N THR A 349 3.53 16.12 8.86
CA THR A 349 2.34 16.55 9.61
C THR A 349 2.18 18.06 9.59
N ARG A 350 3.27 18.81 9.83
CA ARG A 350 3.23 20.29 9.76
C ARG A 350 2.93 20.80 8.37
N ASN A 351 3.51 20.18 7.35
CA ASN A 351 3.22 20.53 5.96
C ASN A 351 1.75 20.23 5.60
N ALA A 352 1.24 19.05 5.97
CA ALA A 352 -0.16 18.69 5.73
C ALA A 352 -1.12 19.69 6.41
N TYR A 353 -0.87 20.04 7.67
CA TYR A 353 -1.66 21.07 8.37
C TYR A 353 -1.65 22.41 7.63
N ASN A 354 -0.47 22.93 7.28
CA ASN A 354 -0.34 24.18 6.55
C ASN A 354 -1.04 24.16 5.19
N THR A 355 -0.98 23.00 4.49
CA THR A 355 -1.65 22.83 3.18
C THR A 355 -3.17 22.89 3.34
N VAL A 356 -3.75 22.29 4.40
CA VAL A 356 -5.20 22.42 4.68
C VAL A 356 -5.58 23.87 4.95
N ILE A 357 -4.83 24.60 5.77
CA ILE A 357 -5.08 26.04 6.04
C ILE A 357 -4.99 26.87 4.77
N ALA A 358 -4.00 26.61 3.93
CA ALA A 358 -3.85 27.28 2.63
C ALA A 358 -5.04 26.96 1.70
N ALA A 359 -5.49 25.71 1.63
CA ALA A 359 -6.64 25.30 0.82
C ALA A 359 -7.94 25.98 1.25
N VAL A 360 -8.20 26.11 2.57
CA VAL A 360 -9.35 26.87 3.10
C VAL A 360 -9.35 28.31 2.62
N SER A 361 -8.19 28.97 2.68
CA SER A 361 -8.03 30.36 2.23
C SER A 361 -8.15 30.50 0.70
N ALA A 362 -7.57 29.54 -0.04
CA ALA A 362 -7.60 29.51 -1.51
C ALA A 362 -9.04 29.33 -2.03
N ILE A 363 -9.84 28.45 -1.47
CA ILE A 363 -11.25 28.24 -1.86
C ILE A 363 -12.04 29.53 -1.75
N LYS A 364 -11.93 30.24 -0.61
CA LYS A 364 -12.62 31.51 -0.42
C LYS A 364 -12.22 32.57 -1.47
N SER A 365 -10.93 32.63 -1.80
CA SER A 365 -10.41 33.56 -2.83
C SER A 365 -10.88 33.16 -4.23
N LEU A 366 -10.92 31.86 -4.54
CA LEU A 366 -11.35 31.35 -5.83
C LEU A 366 -12.87 31.52 -6.04
N GLU A 367 -13.68 31.39 -5.00
CA GLU A 367 -15.12 31.70 -5.06
C GLU A 367 -15.33 33.17 -5.49
N GLN A 368 -14.58 34.10 -4.91
CA GLN A 368 -14.64 35.50 -5.32
C GLN A 368 -14.08 35.70 -6.74
N ALA A 369 -13.03 34.99 -7.12
CA ALA A 369 -12.46 35.07 -8.48
C ALA A 369 -13.47 34.60 -9.54
N VAL A 370 -14.27 33.56 -9.29
CA VAL A 370 -15.35 33.15 -10.23
C VAL A 370 -16.40 34.24 -10.37
N VAL A 371 -16.84 34.87 -9.28
CA VAL A 371 -17.80 35.99 -9.31
C VAL A 371 -17.23 37.17 -10.11
N SER A 372 -15.98 37.53 -9.89
CA SER A 372 -15.29 38.61 -10.61
C SER A 372 -15.12 38.29 -12.09
N ALA A 373 -14.70 37.09 -12.46
CA ALA A 373 -14.56 36.64 -13.84
C ALA A 373 -15.91 36.63 -14.58
N GLN A 374 -16.98 36.19 -13.92
CA GLN A 374 -18.34 36.21 -14.47
C GLN A 374 -18.80 37.66 -14.76
N SER A 375 -18.51 38.58 -13.85
CA SER A 375 -18.85 39.97 -13.99
C SER A 375 -18.03 40.64 -15.12
N ALA A 376 -16.73 40.29 -15.20
CA ALA A 376 -15.85 40.77 -16.26
C ALA A 376 -16.33 40.28 -17.65
N LEU A 377 -16.71 39.02 -17.79
CA LEU A 377 -17.25 38.46 -19.03
C LEU A 377 -18.50 39.24 -19.45
N LYS A 378 -19.49 39.41 -18.57
CA LYS A 378 -20.71 40.18 -18.89
C LYS A 378 -20.42 41.59 -19.32
N ALA A 379 -19.48 42.29 -18.66
CA ALA A 379 -19.09 43.66 -19.04
C ALA A 379 -18.37 43.70 -20.40
N THR A 380 -17.53 42.68 -20.68
CA THR A 380 -16.81 42.60 -21.96
C THR A 380 -17.74 42.26 -23.12
N GLU A 381 -18.71 41.37 -22.92
CA GLU A 381 -19.77 41.07 -23.90
C GLU A 381 -20.60 42.34 -24.22
N ALA A 382 -21.07 43.06 -23.23
CA ALA A 382 -21.78 44.31 -23.45
C ALA A 382 -20.92 45.36 -24.15
N GLY A 383 -19.63 45.46 -23.81
CA GLY A 383 -18.68 46.37 -24.50
C GLY A 383 -18.43 45.98 -25.96
N PHE A 384 -18.43 44.68 -26.27
CA PHE A 384 -18.32 44.18 -27.63
C PHE A 384 -19.58 44.50 -28.47
N GLU A 385 -20.77 44.38 -27.89
CA GLU A 385 -22.03 44.70 -28.56
C GLU A 385 -22.07 46.19 -29.01
N VAL A 386 -21.58 47.11 -28.18
CA VAL A 386 -21.51 48.54 -28.49
C VAL A 386 -20.21 48.98 -29.20
N GLY A 387 -19.31 48.02 -29.51
CA GLY A 387 -18.10 48.28 -30.33
C GLY A 387 -16.92 48.88 -29.55
N THR A 388 -16.96 48.92 -28.20
CA THR A 388 -15.86 49.44 -27.34
C THR A 388 -14.85 48.35 -26.91
N ARG A 389 -15.15 47.08 -27.17
CA ARG A 389 -14.30 45.95 -26.94
C ARG A 389 -14.19 45.08 -28.19
N THR A 390 -13.11 44.29 -28.26
CA THR A 390 -12.85 43.39 -29.39
C THR A 390 -13.41 42.00 -29.09
N ILE A 391 -13.57 41.16 -30.13
CA ILE A 391 -13.94 39.75 -29.97
C ILE A 391 -12.87 38.98 -29.15
N VAL A 392 -11.60 39.36 -29.32
CA VAL A 392 -10.49 38.76 -28.57
C VAL A 392 -10.64 38.99 -27.06
N ASP A 393 -11.14 40.15 -26.64
CA ASP A 393 -11.42 40.46 -25.23
C ASP A 393 -12.51 39.55 -24.69
N VAL A 394 -13.59 39.28 -25.44
CA VAL A 394 -14.67 38.38 -25.05
C VAL A 394 -14.18 36.96 -24.93
N LEU A 395 -13.45 36.46 -25.93
CA LEU A 395 -12.89 35.10 -25.93
C LEU A 395 -11.92 34.89 -24.76
N ASN A 396 -11.06 35.88 -24.45
CA ASN A 396 -10.17 35.84 -23.30
C ASN A 396 -10.94 35.83 -21.95
N SER A 397 -11.99 36.67 -21.85
CA SER A 397 -12.83 36.72 -20.64
C SER A 397 -13.60 35.44 -20.44
N THR A 398 -14.10 34.81 -21.50
CA THR A 398 -14.73 33.47 -21.47
C THR A 398 -13.75 32.41 -20.93
N ARG A 399 -12.56 32.35 -21.51
CA ARG A 399 -11.52 31.43 -21.06
C ARG A 399 -11.14 31.64 -19.59
N ASN A 400 -10.99 32.90 -19.16
CA ASN A 400 -10.67 33.23 -17.76
C ASN A 400 -11.76 32.77 -16.79
N LEU A 401 -13.04 32.90 -17.16
CA LEU A 401 -14.15 32.38 -16.34
C LEU A 401 -14.09 30.85 -16.18
N TYR A 402 -13.92 30.12 -17.27
CA TYR A 402 -13.86 28.65 -17.19
C TYR A 402 -12.61 28.19 -16.47
N ASN A 403 -11.48 28.84 -16.60
CA ASN A 403 -10.28 28.58 -15.80
C ASN A 403 -10.52 28.82 -14.30
N ALA A 404 -11.21 29.90 -13.93
CA ALA A 404 -11.57 30.17 -12.53
C ALA A 404 -12.49 29.07 -11.97
N LYS A 405 -13.46 28.59 -12.74
CA LYS A 405 -14.35 27.50 -12.35
C LYS A 405 -13.58 26.19 -12.16
N ARG A 406 -12.69 25.80 -13.09
CA ARG A 406 -11.84 24.62 -13.00
C ARG A 406 -10.97 24.67 -11.75
N ASN A 407 -10.31 25.81 -11.50
CA ASN A 407 -9.45 25.98 -10.34
C ASN A 407 -10.25 25.86 -9.03
N LEU A 408 -11.46 26.41 -8.95
CA LEU A 408 -12.32 26.29 -7.78
C LEU A 408 -12.72 24.82 -7.54
N SER A 409 -13.18 24.11 -8.57
CA SER A 409 -13.59 22.71 -8.48
C SER A 409 -12.42 21.81 -8.04
N SER A 410 -11.27 21.90 -8.70
CA SER A 410 -10.07 21.16 -8.35
C SER A 410 -9.65 21.44 -6.90
N THR A 411 -9.61 22.70 -6.47
CA THR A 411 -9.19 23.07 -5.10
C THR A 411 -10.14 22.55 -4.04
N ARG A 412 -11.43 22.37 -4.34
CA ARG A 412 -12.40 21.73 -3.41
C ARG A 412 -12.07 20.25 -3.19
N TYR A 413 -11.74 19.51 -4.24
CA TYR A 413 -11.30 18.11 -4.13
C TYR A 413 -9.95 18.00 -3.42
N ASP A 414 -8.99 18.88 -3.75
CA ASP A 414 -7.69 18.97 -3.09
C ASP A 414 -7.83 19.20 -1.58
N TYR A 415 -8.78 20.03 -1.15
CA TYR A 415 -9.05 20.26 0.27
C TYR A 415 -9.47 18.97 0.99
N ILE A 416 -10.37 18.19 0.42
CA ILE A 416 -10.83 16.92 1.02
C ILE A 416 -9.64 15.95 1.13
N GLN A 417 -8.85 15.81 0.07
CA GLN A 417 -7.67 14.96 0.05
C GLN A 417 -6.62 15.41 1.08
N ASN A 418 -6.38 16.72 1.20
CA ASN A 418 -5.43 17.29 2.16
C ASN A 418 -5.87 17.06 3.63
N VAL A 419 -7.17 17.12 3.91
CA VAL A 419 -7.71 16.78 5.25
C VAL A 419 -7.43 15.32 5.59
N LEU A 420 -7.64 14.40 4.66
CA LEU A 420 -7.31 12.98 4.86
C LEU A 420 -5.79 12.75 4.97
N ALA A 421 -4.99 13.44 4.18
CA ALA A 421 -3.53 13.37 4.26
C ALA A 421 -3.03 13.85 5.63
N LEU A 422 -3.63 14.91 6.20
CA LEU A 422 -3.33 15.36 7.56
C LEU A 422 -3.69 14.29 8.60
N LYS A 423 -4.88 13.68 8.50
CA LYS A 423 -5.30 12.60 9.41
C LYS A 423 -4.41 11.36 9.27
N ARG A 424 -3.97 11.03 8.06
CA ARG A 424 -3.01 9.94 7.81
C ARG A 424 -1.64 10.25 8.44
N ALA A 425 -1.13 11.47 8.25
CA ALA A 425 0.11 11.91 8.86
C ALA A 425 0.02 11.91 10.40
N GLY A 426 -1.13 12.28 10.96
CA GLY A 426 -1.43 12.21 12.39
C GLY A 426 -1.68 10.79 12.92
N GLY A 427 -1.79 9.77 12.04
CA GLY A 427 -2.11 8.40 12.45
C GLY A 427 -3.56 8.19 12.91
N THR A 428 -4.46 9.14 12.62
CA THR A 428 -5.86 9.15 13.12
C THR A 428 -6.89 8.83 12.04
N ILE A 429 -6.46 8.56 10.82
CA ILE A 429 -7.36 8.24 9.71
C ILE A 429 -8.08 6.91 9.94
N THR A 430 -9.38 6.89 9.70
CA THR A 430 -10.25 5.74 9.89
C THR A 430 -11.33 5.66 8.80
N GLU A 431 -12.02 4.53 8.69
CA GLU A 431 -13.19 4.39 7.80
C GLU A 431 -14.35 5.36 8.13
N LYS A 432 -14.39 5.89 9.37
CA LYS A 432 -15.37 6.91 9.75
C LYS A 432 -15.19 8.18 8.93
N ASP A 433 -13.95 8.53 8.61
CA ASP A 433 -13.64 9.72 7.81
C ASP A 433 -14.22 9.61 6.40
N LEU A 434 -14.19 8.39 5.81
CA LEU A 434 -14.86 8.13 4.53
C LEU A 434 -16.37 8.29 4.63
N LYS A 435 -16.99 7.83 5.72
CA LYS A 435 -18.44 7.98 5.95
C LYS A 435 -18.83 9.46 6.09
N ASP A 436 -18.01 10.24 6.78
CA ASP A 436 -18.25 11.68 6.95
C ASP A 436 -18.15 12.41 5.60
N ILE A 437 -17.16 12.07 4.76
CA ILE A 437 -17.04 12.62 3.39
C ILE A 437 -18.21 12.16 2.53
N ASN A 438 -18.61 10.90 2.62
CA ASN A 438 -19.70 10.33 1.84
C ASN A 438 -21.04 11.02 2.06
N GLN A 439 -21.30 11.54 3.28
CA GLN A 439 -22.49 12.34 3.58
C GLN A 439 -22.52 13.69 2.83
N GLY A 440 -21.37 14.17 2.37
CA GLY A 440 -21.23 15.37 1.54
C GLY A 440 -21.41 15.11 0.04
N LEU A 441 -21.55 13.87 -0.38
CA LEU A 441 -21.79 13.49 -1.76
C LEU A 441 -23.29 13.42 -2.06
N ALA A 442 -23.67 13.67 -3.32
CA ALA A 442 -25.03 13.54 -3.81
C ALA A 442 -25.07 12.53 -4.96
N SER A 443 -26.11 11.70 -5.03
CA SER A 443 -26.32 10.86 -6.21
C SER A 443 -26.58 11.74 -7.43
N VAL A 444 -26.00 11.36 -8.56
CA VAL A 444 -26.34 11.95 -9.87
C VAL A 444 -27.82 11.63 -10.12
N GLN A 445 -28.66 12.64 -10.26
CA GLN A 445 -30.07 12.51 -10.65
C GLN A 445 -30.20 12.33 -12.16
#